data_e7331ab561cea317c43b9579556d0207
#
_entry.id   e7331ab561cea317c43b9579556d0207
#
_cell.length_a   1.000
_cell.length_b   1.000
_cell.length_c   1.000
_cell.angle_alpha   90.00
_cell.angle_beta   90.00
_cell.angle_gamma   90.00
#
_symmetry.space_group_name_H-M   'P 1'
#
loop_
_entity.id
_entity.type
_entity.pdbx_description
1 polymer ?
#
loop_
_entity_poly.entity_id
_entity_poly.type
_entity_poly.pdbx_seq_one_letter_code
_entity_poly.pdbx_strand_id
1 'polypeptide(L)'
;MWVADMDFQTAPEIQEAIRERAAHGVFGYSIVPEEWYQAYMGWWEHRYGFSMEKEWLVFCTRVVPAISSMVRKMTTPGENVLVQTPVYNIFFNSIVNNGRNIMESPLRYDENAYQMDFEDLERKLSNPQTTLMILCNPHNPVGRIWSRD
;
A
#
# COMPACT_ATOMS: atom_id res chain seq x y z
N MET A 1 -16.61 16.35 -2.34
CA MET A 1 -15.53 15.34 -2.18
C MET A 1 -15.88 14.11 -2.99
N TRP A 2 -14.97 13.66 -3.82
CA TRP A 2 -15.10 12.45 -4.62
C TRP A 2 -13.89 11.54 -4.37
N VAL A 3 -14.13 10.25 -4.16
CA VAL A 3 -13.08 9.28 -3.80
C VAL A 3 -12.36 9.72 -2.50
N ALA A 4 -11.09 10.05 -2.56
CA ALA A 4 -10.28 10.53 -1.44
C ALA A 4 -9.93 12.03 -1.53
N ASP A 5 -10.55 12.75 -2.47
CA ASP A 5 -10.35 14.19 -2.61
C ASP A 5 -10.94 14.94 -1.43
N MET A 6 -10.24 15.96 -0.97
CA MET A 6 -10.70 16.84 0.11
C MET A 6 -10.80 18.27 -0.39
N ASP A 7 -11.87 18.97 0.01
CA ASP A 7 -12.12 20.37 -0.35
C ASP A 7 -11.43 21.35 0.62
N PHE A 8 -10.40 20.87 1.32
CA PHE A 8 -9.60 21.68 2.25
C PHE A 8 -8.26 22.08 1.62
N GLN A 9 -7.81 23.27 1.93
CA GLN A 9 -6.47 23.69 1.52
C GLN A 9 -5.41 22.84 2.24
N THR A 10 -4.35 22.50 1.50
CA THR A 10 -3.18 21.87 2.11
C THR A 10 -2.40 22.88 2.97
N ALA A 11 -1.52 22.38 3.83
CA ALA A 11 -0.74 23.20 4.73
C ALA A 11 0.04 24.31 3.98
N PRO A 12 0.15 25.52 4.56
CA PRO A 12 0.84 26.65 3.91
C PRO A 12 2.27 26.34 3.53
N GLU A 13 2.98 25.56 4.34
CA GLU A 13 4.37 25.16 4.10
C GLU A 13 4.52 24.30 2.85
N ILE A 14 3.55 23.41 2.60
CA ILE A 14 3.50 22.58 1.38
C ILE A 14 3.23 23.47 0.17
N GLN A 15 2.30 24.43 0.29
CA GLN A 15 2.00 25.36 -0.80
C GLN A 15 3.20 26.21 -1.16
N GLU A 16 3.94 26.69 -0.16
CA GLU A 16 5.13 27.51 -0.41
C GLU A 16 6.24 26.72 -1.08
N ALA A 17 6.54 25.52 -0.60
CA ALA A 17 7.52 24.63 -1.22
C ALA A 17 7.19 24.35 -2.70
N ILE A 18 5.91 24.18 -3.03
CA ILE A 18 5.47 23.99 -4.42
C ILE A 18 5.66 25.28 -5.23
N ARG A 19 5.37 26.46 -4.67
CA ARG A 19 5.56 27.74 -5.35
C ARG A 19 7.04 28.01 -5.64
N GLU A 20 7.91 27.80 -4.67
CA GLU A 20 9.36 27.94 -4.82
C GLU A 20 9.89 27.01 -5.91
N ARG A 21 9.46 25.75 -5.90
CA ARG A 21 9.86 24.77 -6.92
C ARG A 21 9.35 25.14 -8.31
N ALA A 22 8.12 25.64 -8.41
CA ALA A 22 7.54 26.11 -9.66
C ALA A 22 8.27 27.36 -10.18
N ALA A 23 8.59 28.31 -9.30
CA ALA A 23 9.31 29.53 -9.65
C ALA A 23 10.74 29.27 -10.15
N HIS A 24 11.39 28.19 -9.67
CA HIS A 24 12.70 27.75 -10.17
C HIS A 24 12.69 27.47 -11.69
N GLY A 25 11.58 26.96 -12.24
CA GLY A 25 11.32 26.87 -13.69
C GLY A 25 12.12 25.81 -14.45
N VAL A 26 13.02 25.04 -13.81
CA VAL A 26 13.77 23.97 -14.46
C VAL A 26 13.26 22.60 -13.98
N PHE A 27 12.60 21.89 -14.87
CA PHE A 27 11.93 20.61 -14.60
C PHE A 27 12.60 19.46 -15.39
N GLY A 28 13.83 19.16 -15.03
CA GLY A 28 14.60 18.04 -15.60
C GLY A 28 14.46 16.76 -14.79
N TYR A 29 15.38 15.83 -15.04
CA TYR A 29 15.48 14.63 -14.22
C TYR A 29 15.85 15.01 -12.79
N SER A 30 15.22 14.32 -11.83
CA SER A 30 15.48 14.52 -10.40
C SER A 30 15.92 13.20 -9.77
N ILE A 31 16.80 13.32 -8.79
CA ILE A 31 17.13 12.22 -7.87
C ILE A 31 16.27 12.37 -6.61
N VAL A 32 16.13 11.29 -5.86
CA VAL A 32 15.53 11.35 -4.52
C VAL A 32 16.59 11.94 -3.58
N PRO A 33 16.36 13.14 -3.00
CA PRO A 33 17.35 13.78 -2.16
C PRO A 33 17.44 13.11 -0.79
N GLU A 34 18.56 13.32 -0.09
CA GLU A 34 18.80 12.76 1.24
C GLU A 34 17.74 13.21 2.26
N GLU A 35 17.29 14.43 2.14
CA GLU A 35 16.29 15.03 3.03
C GLU A 35 14.95 14.29 2.96
N TRP A 36 14.63 13.65 1.83
CA TRP A 36 13.43 12.81 1.72
C TRP A 36 13.51 11.59 2.64
N TYR A 37 14.65 10.91 2.65
CA TYR A 37 14.86 9.74 3.52
C TYR A 37 14.83 10.15 4.98
N GLN A 38 15.51 11.25 5.32
CA GLN A 38 15.55 11.77 6.69
C GLN A 38 14.16 12.18 7.18
N ALA A 39 13.38 12.86 6.36
CA ALA A 39 11.99 13.24 6.69
C ALA A 39 11.10 12.02 6.90
N TYR A 40 11.22 11.01 6.03
CA TYR A 40 10.43 9.78 6.13
C TYR A 40 10.79 8.98 7.38
N MET A 41 12.07 8.73 7.63
CA MET A 41 12.56 8.01 8.81
C MET A 41 12.20 8.76 10.10
N GLY A 42 12.44 10.06 10.15
CA GLY A 42 12.12 10.90 11.31
C GLY A 42 10.62 10.92 11.64
N TRP A 43 9.75 10.90 10.64
CA TRP A 43 8.31 10.80 10.85
C TRP A 43 7.93 9.51 11.58
N TRP A 44 8.44 8.36 11.14
CA TRP A 44 8.12 7.06 11.72
C TRP A 44 8.69 6.92 13.14
N GLU A 45 9.91 7.39 13.35
CA GLU A 45 10.53 7.38 14.66
C GLU A 45 9.77 8.28 15.65
N HIS A 46 9.50 9.52 15.26
CA HIS A 46 8.80 10.48 16.13
C HIS A 46 7.35 10.05 16.42
N ARG A 47 6.63 9.54 15.42
CA ARG A 47 5.20 9.24 15.54
C ARG A 47 4.92 7.89 16.16
N TYR A 48 5.76 6.91 15.90
CA TYR A 48 5.50 5.50 16.24
C TYR A 48 6.64 4.83 17.01
N GLY A 49 7.72 5.50 17.29
CA GLY A 49 8.92 4.91 17.91
C GLY A 49 9.56 3.81 17.05
N PHE A 50 9.36 3.89 15.73
CA PHE A 50 9.86 2.90 14.78
C PHE A 50 11.06 3.47 14.02
N SER A 51 12.26 3.02 14.40
CA SER A 51 13.49 3.36 13.70
C SER A 51 13.72 2.42 12.53
N MET A 52 14.18 2.95 11.42
CA MET A 52 14.51 2.21 10.20
C MET A 52 15.81 2.72 9.59
N GLU A 53 16.47 1.86 8.84
CA GLU A 53 17.68 2.23 8.11
C GLU A 53 17.32 2.69 6.70
N LYS A 54 18.10 3.63 6.16
CA LYS A 54 17.88 4.19 4.82
C LYS A 54 17.85 3.11 3.74
N GLU A 55 18.68 2.11 3.86
CA GLU A 55 18.82 1.00 2.91
C GLU A 55 17.55 0.13 2.80
N TRP A 56 16.65 0.23 3.77
CA TRP A 56 15.35 -0.45 3.73
C TRP A 56 14.34 0.28 2.85
N LEU A 57 14.63 1.54 2.50
CA LEU A 57 13.69 2.39 1.78
C LEU A 57 13.92 2.33 0.28
N VAL A 58 12.89 1.97 -0.44
CA VAL A 58 12.84 2.03 -1.91
C VAL A 58 11.79 3.07 -2.32
N PHE A 59 12.25 4.15 -2.94
CA PHE A 59 11.35 5.20 -3.40
C PHE A 59 10.41 4.68 -4.50
N CYS A 60 9.15 4.98 -4.36
CA CYS A 60 8.14 4.76 -5.38
C CYS A 60 7.17 5.95 -5.42
N THR A 61 6.77 6.36 -6.60
CA THR A 61 5.93 7.56 -6.78
C THR A 61 4.52 7.41 -6.20
N ARG A 62 4.01 6.17 -6.11
CA ARG A 62 2.65 5.85 -5.62
C ARG A 62 2.58 4.41 -5.12
N VAL A 63 1.59 4.13 -4.27
CA VAL A 63 1.34 2.78 -3.71
C VAL A 63 0.99 1.77 -4.81
N VAL A 64 0.15 2.12 -5.78
CA VAL A 64 -0.27 1.19 -6.85
C VAL A 64 0.91 0.72 -7.71
N PRO A 65 1.80 1.60 -8.21
CA PRO A 65 3.03 1.16 -8.87
C PRO A 65 3.93 0.30 -7.99
N ALA A 66 4.01 0.59 -6.68
CA ALA A 66 4.78 -0.22 -5.74
C ALA A 66 4.21 -1.64 -5.65
N ILE A 67 2.91 -1.79 -5.41
CA ILE A 67 2.23 -3.09 -5.35
C ILE A 67 2.42 -3.87 -6.67
N SER A 68 2.19 -3.23 -7.81
CA SER A 68 2.37 -3.88 -9.12
C SER A 68 3.82 -4.34 -9.34
N SER A 69 4.79 -3.58 -8.85
CA SER A 69 6.21 -3.95 -8.93
C SER A 69 6.54 -5.12 -8.01
N MET A 70 5.98 -5.13 -6.79
CA MET A 70 6.13 -6.26 -5.85
C MET A 70 5.49 -7.54 -6.41
N VAL A 71 4.28 -7.46 -6.96
CA VAL A 71 3.62 -8.60 -7.61
C VAL A 71 4.51 -9.18 -8.71
N ARG A 72 5.05 -8.34 -9.60
CA ARG A 72 5.95 -8.83 -10.67
C ARG A 72 7.24 -9.43 -10.14
N LYS A 73 7.82 -8.83 -9.11
CA LYS A 73 9.15 -9.21 -8.61
C LYS A 73 9.11 -10.44 -7.72
N MET A 74 8.04 -10.62 -6.96
CA MET A 74 7.94 -11.65 -5.91
C MET A 74 7.16 -12.87 -6.36
N THR A 75 6.52 -12.83 -7.53
CA THR A 75 5.71 -13.93 -8.06
C THR A 75 6.01 -14.20 -9.53
N THR A 76 5.59 -15.36 -10.03
CA THR A 76 5.66 -15.77 -11.42
C THR A 76 4.29 -15.64 -12.10
N PRO A 77 4.19 -15.36 -13.43
CA PRO A 77 2.90 -15.40 -14.13
C PRO A 77 2.17 -16.73 -13.93
N GLY A 78 0.86 -16.65 -13.67
CA GLY A 78 0.02 -17.81 -13.37
C GLY A 78 -0.08 -18.19 -11.89
N GLU A 79 0.79 -17.68 -11.02
CA GLU A 79 0.68 -17.88 -9.58
C GLU A 79 -0.47 -17.08 -8.98
N ASN A 80 -0.90 -17.48 -7.78
CA ASN A 80 -1.97 -16.83 -7.05
C ASN A 80 -1.43 -15.76 -6.10
N VAL A 81 -2.11 -14.62 -6.09
CA VAL A 81 -1.92 -13.59 -5.07
C VAL A 81 -3.19 -13.50 -4.23
N LEU A 82 -3.06 -13.74 -2.93
CA LEU A 82 -4.19 -13.75 -2.01
C LEU A 82 -4.55 -12.33 -1.56
N VAL A 83 -5.86 -12.06 -1.54
CA VAL A 83 -6.46 -10.85 -1.00
C VAL A 83 -7.66 -11.20 -0.14
N GLN A 84 -7.93 -10.41 0.90
CA GLN A 84 -9.08 -10.60 1.79
C GLN A 84 -10.21 -9.65 1.40
N THR A 85 -11.28 -10.20 0.81
CA THR A 85 -12.40 -9.41 0.28
C THR A 85 -13.52 -9.18 1.31
N PRO A 86 -14.27 -8.04 1.23
CA PRO A 86 -14.08 -6.94 0.28
C PRO A 86 -12.84 -6.11 0.57
N VAL A 87 -12.09 -5.73 -0.46
CA VAL A 87 -10.84 -4.96 -0.35
C VAL A 87 -10.73 -3.93 -1.48
N TYR A 88 -9.81 -3.00 -1.36
CA TYR A 88 -9.56 -1.96 -2.34
C TYR A 88 -9.35 -2.57 -3.75
N ASN A 89 -10.21 -2.18 -4.67
CA ASN A 89 -10.33 -2.80 -6.00
C ASN A 89 -9.05 -2.71 -6.84
N ILE A 90 -8.18 -1.74 -6.59
CA ILE A 90 -6.92 -1.59 -7.32
C ILE A 90 -5.96 -2.78 -7.12
N PHE A 91 -6.09 -3.51 -6.02
CA PHE A 91 -5.29 -4.73 -5.82
C PHE A 91 -5.58 -5.78 -6.89
N PHE A 92 -6.85 -5.96 -7.24
CA PHE A 92 -7.26 -6.87 -8.32
C PHE A 92 -6.59 -6.50 -9.64
N ASN A 93 -6.63 -5.22 -10.01
CA ASN A 93 -5.98 -4.74 -11.23
C ASN A 93 -4.46 -4.94 -11.18
N SER A 94 -3.82 -4.72 -10.03
CA SER A 94 -2.39 -4.93 -9.85
C SER A 94 -1.99 -6.40 -9.99
N ILE A 95 -2.88 -7.33 -9.66
CA ILE A 95 -2.68 -8.78 -9.80
C ILE A 95 -2.90 -9.21 -11.25
N VAL A 96 -4.10 -8.95 -11.77
CA VAL A 96 -4.53 -9.45 -13.10
C VAL A 96 -3.72 -8.85 -14.23
N ASN A 97 -3.47 -7.52 -14.21
CA ASN A 97 -2.70 -6.84 -15.24
C ASN A 97 -1.24 -7.30 -15.31
N ASN A 98 -0.76 -7.98 -14.28
CA ASN A 98 0.57 -8.58 -14.26
C ASN A 98 0.54 -10.10 -14.55
N GLY A 99 -0.60 -10.66 -14.97
CA GLY A 99 -0.72 -12.08 -15.36
C GLY A 99 -0.74 -13.05 -14.19
N ARG A 100 -1.14 -12.60 -12.99
CA ARG A 100 -1.33 -13.45 -11.81
C ARG A 100 -2.81 -13.70 -11.58
N ASN A 101 -3.14 -14.75 -10.84
CA ASN A 101 -4.49 -15.09 -10.47
C ASN A 101 -4.84 -14.50 -9.10
N ILE A 102 -6.09 -14.10 -8.94
CA ILE A 102 -6.61 -13.65 -7.66
C ILE A 102 -7.05 -14.86 -6.84
N MET A 103 -6.55 -14.98 -5.62
CA MET A 103 -7.05 -15.90 -4.60
C MET A 103 -7.77 -15.09 -3.53
N GLU A 104 -9.09 -15.20 -3.50
CA GLU A 104 -9.89 -14.45 -2.53
C GLU A 104 -10.08 -15.25 -1.24
N SER A 105 -9.85 -14.62 -0.09
CA SER A 105 -10.27 -15.10 1.22
C SER A 105 -11.29 -14.11 1.78
N PRO A 106 -12.61 -14.37 1.62
CA PRO A 106 -13.64 -13.46 2.07
C PRO A 106 -13.61 -13.26 3.58
N LEU A 107 -13.71 -12.01 4.01
CA LEU A 107 -13.93 -11.68 5.41
C LEU A 107 -15.31 -12.14 5.83
N ARG A 108 -15.45 -12.66 7.04
CA ARG A 108 -16.73 -12.91 7.66
C ARG A 108 -17.31 -11.61 8.22
N TYR A 109 -18.59 -11.38 8.02
CA TYR A 109 -19.30 -10.26 8.63
C TYR A 109 -20.21 -10.80 9.73
N ASP A 110 -19.90 -10.46 10.95
CA ASP A 110 -20.61 -10.91 12.15
C ASP A 110 -20.82 -9.76 13.12
N GLU A 111 -22.01 -9.71 13.74
CA GLU A 111 -22.37 -8.72 14.78
C GLU A 111 -21.95 -7.26 14.47
N ASN A 112 -22.06 -6.85 13.21
CA ASN A 112 -21.68 -5.53 12.70
C ASN A 112 -20.17 -5.29 12.57
N ALA A 113 -19.36 -6.34 12.56
CA ALA A 113 -17.92 -6.25 12.35
C ALA A 113 -17.41 -7.26 11.31
N TYR A 114 -16.41 -6.85 10.55
CA TYR A 114 -15.66 -7.77 9.70
C TYR A 114 -14.58 -8.49 10.51
N GLN A 115 -14.43 -9.77 10.25
CA GLN A 115 -13.43 -10.64 10.88
C GLN A 115 -12.69 -11.45 9.82
N MET A 116 -11.45 -11.82 10.10
CA MET A 116 -10.70 -12.74 9.25
C MET A 116 -11.20 -14.17 9.44
N ASP A 117 -11.35 -14.90 8.35
CA ASP A 117 -11.57 -16.34 8.34
C ASP A 117 -10.22 -17.04 8.32
N PHE A 118 -9.63 -17.26 9.49
CA PHE A 118 -8.30 -17.85 9.59
C PHE A 118 -8.22 -19.28 9.04
N GLU A 119 -9.30 -20.05 9.14
CA GLU A 119 -9.35 -21.41 8.59
C GLU A 119 -9.30 -21.39 7.05
N ASP A 120 -10.10 -20.52 6.44
CA ASP A 120 -10.08 -20.32 4.98
C ASP A 120 -8.75 -19.73 4.51
N LEU A 121 -8.23 -18.79 5.26
CA LEU A 121 -6.94 -18.13 4.98
C LEU A 121 -5.78 -19.14 5.01
N GLU A 122 -5.68 -19.96 6.06
CA GLU A 122 -4.66 -20.99 6.20
C GLU A 122 -4.74 -21.99 5.05
N ARG A 123 -5.93 -22.49 4.76
CA ARG A 123 -6.16 -23.42 3.66
C ARG A 123 -5.71 -22.86 2.30
N LYS A 124 -5.96 -21.58 2.03
CA LYS A 124 -5.60 -20.93 0.78
C LYS A 124 -4.11 -20.59 0.71
N LEU A 125 -3.51 -20.19 1.82
CA LEU A 125 -2.07 -19.96 1.90
C LEU A 125 -1.26 -21.26 1.82
N SER A 126 -1.86 -22.39 2.22
CA SER A 126 -1.21 -23.72 2.09
C SER A 126 -1.19 -24.23 0.63
N ASN A 127 -1.88 -23.56 -0.30
CA ASN A 127 -1.79 -23.89 -1.71
C ASN A 127 -0.40 -23.49 -2.25
N PRO A 128 0.38 -24.42 -2.82
CA PRO A 128 1.74 -24.13 -3.29
C PRO A 128 1.81 -23.10 -4.42
N GLN A 129 0.70 -22.83 -5.11
CA GLN A 129 0.61 -21.77 -6.10
C GLN A 129 0.30 -20.39 -5.51
N THR A 130 -0.06 -20.30 -4.24
CA THR A 130 -0.31 -19.02 -3.56
C THR A 130 1.00 -18.53 -2.95
N THR A 131 1.68 -17.63 -3.66
CA THR A 131 3.05 -17.20 -3.34
C THR A 131 3.15 -15.82 -2.72
N LEU A 132 2.07 -15.05 -2.77
CA LEU A 132 2.00 -13.70 -2.21
C LEU A 132 0.63 -13.45 -1.59
N MET A 133 0.62 -12.73 -0.47
CA MET A 133 -0.59 -12.16 0.11
C MET A 133 -0.47 -10.64 0.19
N ILE A 134 -1.53 -9.92 -0.17
CA ILE A 134 -1.64 -8.48 0.04
C ILE A 134 -2.56 -8.25 1.24
N LEU A 135 -1.97 -7.90 2.39
CA LEU A 135 -2.71 -7.51 3.59
C LEU A 135 -3.02 -6.02 3.56
N CYS A 136 -4.30 -5.67 3.60
CA CYS A 136 -4.75 -4.29 3.71
C CYS A 136 -4.94 -3.90 5.18
N ASN A 137 -4.11 -3.00 5.69
CA ASN A 137 -4.22 -2.53 7.08
C ASN A 137 -3.74 -1.07 7.20
N PRO A 138 -4.58 -0.11 7.56
CA PRO A 138 -6.04 -0.20 7.78
C PRO A 138 -6.79 -0.73 6.56
N HIS A 139 -7.83 -1.55 6.78
CA HIS A 139 -8.52 -2.28 5.71
C HIS A 139 -9.58 -1.42 5.02
N ASN A 140 -9.36 -1.08 3.78
CA ASN A 140 -10.28 -0.33 2.93
C ASN A 140 -11.03 -1.30 1.97
N PRO A 141 -12.38 -1.28 1.84
CA PRO A 141 -13.29 -0.26 2.37
C PRO A 141 -13.95 -0.61 3.72
N VAL A 142 -13.61 -1.72 4.35
CA VAL A 142 -14.34 -2.20 5.54
C VAL A 142 -14.10 -1.34 6.80
N GLY A 143 -13.09 -0.47 6.78
CA GLY A 143 -12.81 0.45 7.89
C GLY A 143 -12.26 -0.24 9.14
N ARG A 144 -11.55 -1.35 8.99
CA ARG A 144 -11.01 -2.14 10.08
C ARG A 144 -9.50 -1.93 10.23
N ILE A 145 -9.04 -1.83 11.47
CA ILE A 145 -7.62 -1.98 11.81
C ILE A 145 -7.48 -3.35 12.46
N TRP A 146 -6.62 -4.18 11.88
CA TRP A 146 -6.36 -5.51 12.41
C TRP A 146 -5.44 -5.43 13.62
N SER A 147 -5.80 -6.14 14.67
CA SER A 147 -4.98 -6.28 15.87
C SER A 147 -3.78 -7.21 15.61
N ARG A 148 -2.94 -7.31 16.60
CA ARG A 148 -1.76 -8.17 16.57
C ARG A 148 -2.10 -9.63 16.92
N ASP A 149 -3.24 -9.81 17.60
CA ASP A 149 -3.73 -11.06 18.14
C ASP A 149 -4.72 -11.73 17.19
#